data_2666bb58dff73fad20cb8067e6c54477
#
_entry.id   2666bb58dff73fad20cb8067e6c54477
#
_cell.length_a   1.000
_cell.length_b   1.000
_cell.length_c   1.000
_cell.angle_alpha   90.00
_cell.angle_beta   90.00
_cell.angle_gamma   90.00
#
_symmetry.space_group_name_H-M   'P 1'
#
loop_
_entity.id
_entity.type
_entity.pdbx_description
1 polymer ?
#
loop_
_entity_poly.entity_id
_entity_poly.type
_entity_poly.pdbx_seq_one_letter_code
_entity_poly.pdbx_strand_id
1 'polypeptide(L)'
;MKKYIVIGRPRAGSLIAEFLLTAANVEYEFKNISIEEAQQDEFKSISPFSKIPVLVCPDGQTIFETVAIVTHLIEKFPQLAPHSSSSQRNLLWQYLAMIATSIYAGYHRQFYSHRYAPKDVAEDVGKLAAKDRETAYKYINTKLNPYLLGENKSAVDYYLYMVTRWDPSIDNLLNDKDNLGKFISHMKEDDAVKKVLSSHKL
;
A
#
# COMPACT_ATOMS: atom_id res chain seq x y z
N MET A 1 20.30 -2.14 18.88
CA MET A 1 20.22 -2.57 17.48
C MET A 1 19.74 -1.40 16.64
N LYS A 2 20.24 -1.24 15.42
CA LYS A 2 19.68 -0.23 14.48
C LYS A 2 18.24 -0.60 14.15
N LYS A 3 17.37 0.40 14.05
CA LYS A 3 15.94 0.21 13.70
C LYS A 3 15.74 0.31 12.19
N TYR A 4 14.62 -0.18 11.69
CA TYR A 4 14.13 0.19 10.38
C TYR A 4 13.82 1.69 10.35
N ILE A 5 14.04 2.34 9.20
CA ILE A 5 13.61 3.71 8.96
C ILE A 5 12.68 3.70 7.74
N VAL A 6 11.46 4.19 7.93
CA VAL A 6 10.49 4.37 6.85
C VAL A 6 10.54 5.83 6.41
N ILE A 7 11.03 6.07 5.19
CA ILE A 7 11.04 7.42 4.62
C ILE A 7 9.80 7.58 3.76
N GLY A 8 8.97 8.58 4.10
CA GLY A 8 7.69 8.75 3.44
C GLY A 8 6.98 10.05 3.78
N ARG A 9 5.67 10.06 3.60
CA ARG A 9 4.78 11.17 3.97
C ARG A 9 3.50 10.61 4.57
N PRO A 10 2.84 11.33 5.49
CA PRO A 10 1.49 10.98 5.93
C PRO A 10 0.54 10.84 4.73
N ARG A 11 -0.39 9.91 4.80
CA ARG A 11 -1.38 9.57 3.74
C ARG A 11 -0.78 9.05 2.43
N ALA A 12 0.51 8.74 2.38
CA ALA A 12 1.18 8.23 1.17
C ALA A 12 1.38 6.71 1.22
N GLY A 13 2.02 6.18 0.18
CA GLY A 13 2.34 4.75 0.06
C GLY A 13 3.28 4.21 1.15
N SER A 14 3.92 5.08 1.95
CA SER A 14 4.73 4.68 3.09
C SER A 14 3.95 4.02 4.21
N LEU A 15 2.64 4.27 4.33
CA LEU A 15 1.78 3.63 5.33
C LEU A 15 1.85 2.10 5.28
N ILE A 16 2.08 1.50 4.10
CA ILE A 16 2.17 0.03 4.02
C ILE A 16 3.35 -0.52 4.83
N ALA A 17 4.53 0.10 4.75
CA ALA A 17 5.70 -0.32 5.53
C ALA A 17 5.44 -0.16 7.03
N GLU A 18 4.82 0.94 7.43
CA GLU A 18 4.47 1.23 8.82
C GLU A 18 3.44 0.24 9.37
N PHE A 19 2.38 -0.05 8.60
CA PHE A 19 1.38 -1.06 8.99
C PHE A 19 2.04 -2.43 9.20
N LEU A 20 2.89 -2.88 8.27
CA LEU A 20 3.52 -4.20 8.36
C LEU A 20 4.53 -4.29 9.49
N LEU A 21 5.37 -3.28 9.71
CA LEU A 21 6.30 -3.26 10.83
C LEU A 21 5.55 -3.24 12.17
N THR A 22 4.48 -2.45 12.26
CA THR A 22 3.65 -2.40 13.48
C THR A 22 2.93 -3.73 13.73
N ALA A 23 2.36 -4.36 12.69
CA ALA A 23 1.71 -5.66 12.79
C ALA A 23 2.69 -6.78 13.16
N ALA A 24 3.96 -6.64 12.77
CA ALA A 24 5.03 -7.54 13.15
C ALA A 24 5.63 -7.25 14.55
N ASN A 25 5.12 -6.25 15.28
CA ASN A 25 5.67 -5.75 16.55
C ASN A 25 7.15 -5.30 16.44
N VAL A 26 7.53 -4.70 15.32
CA VAL A 26 8.87 -4.20 15.06
C VAL A 26 8.89 -2.68 15.24
N GLU A 27 9.81 -2.19 16.07
CA GLU A 27 10.04 -0.77 16.22
C GLU A 27 10.73 -0.20 14.98
N TYR A 28 10.28 0.95 14.54
CA TYR A 28 10.85 1.70 13.41
C TYR A 28 10.85 3.20 13.70
N GLU A 29 11.60 3.92 12.90
CA GLU A 29 11.59 5.38 12.84
C GLU A 29 10.86 5.81 11.57
N PHE A 30 9.97 6.80 11.66
CA PHE A 30 9.37 7.44 10.49
C PHE A 30 10.10 8.75 10.20
N LYS A 31 10.65 8.86 8.99
CA LYS A 31 11.27 10.10 8.49
C LYS A 31 10.35 10.72 7.44
N ASN A 32 9.70 11.81 7.82
CA ASN A 32 8.94 12.60 6.87
C ASN A 32 9.88 13.32 5.90
N ILE A 33 9.52 13.34 4.61
CA ILE A 33 10.29 14.02 3.57
C ILE A 33 9.35 14.86 2.69
N SER A 34 9.73 16.09 2.39
CA SER A 34 8.96 16.97 1.50
C SER A 34 9.11 16.55 0.03
N ILE A 35 8.32 17.17 -0.86
CA ILE A 35 8.44 16.95 -2.30
C ILE A 35 9.78 17.49 -2.81
N GLU A 36 10.21 18.63 -2.27
CA GLU A 36 11.45 19.33 -2.63
C GLU A 36 12.67 18.53 -2.19
N GLU A 37 12.66 18.03 -0.96
CA GLU A 37 13.74 17.16 -0.45
C GLU A 37 13.87 15.87 -1.28
N ALA A 38 12.76 15.31 -1.75
CA ALA A 38 12.78 14.12 -2.61
C ALA A 38 13.41 14.37 -3.99
N GLN A 39 13.57 15.64 -4.42
CA GLN A 39 14.27 16.00 -5.66
C GLN A 39 15.77 16.23 -5.48
N GLN A 40 16.28 16.24 -4.26
CA GLN A 40 17.71 16.44 -3.99
C GLN A 40 18.51 15.18 -4.34
N ASP A 41 19.78 15.40 -4.72
CA ASP A 41 20.66 14.30 -5.16
C ASP A 41 20.92 13.28 -4.05
N GLU A 42 20.93 13.72 -2.79
CA GLU A 42 21.04 12.83 -1.63
C GLU A 42 19.91 11.80 -1.62
N PHE A 43 18.65 12.24 -1.79
CA PHE A 43 17.54 11.31 -1.83
C PHE A 43 17.50 10.48 -3.12
N LYS A 44 17.87 11.05 -4.26
CA LYS A 44 17.97 10.33 -5.53
C LYS A 44 18.98 9.18 -5.49
N SER A 45 20.02 9.27 -4.66
CA SER A 45 20.98 8.19 -4.48
C SER A 45 20.37 6.92 -3.88
N ILE A 46 19.25 7.03 -3.14
CA ILE A 46 18.53 5.90 -2.52
C ILE A 46 17.17 5.63 -3.16
N SER A 47 16.62 6.58 -3.93
CA SER A 47 15.39 6.44 -4.71
C SER A 47 15.54 7.20 -6.04
N PRO A 48 16.04 6.55 -7.10
CA PRO A 48 16.43 7.22 -8.35
C PRO A 48 15.24 7.88 -9.07
N PHE A 49 14.02 7.48 -8.77
CA PHE A 49 12.81 8.08 -9.31
C PHE A 49 12.25 9.22 -8.46
N SER A 50 12.96 9.68 -7.41
CA SER A 50 12.49 10.70 -6.47
C SER A 50 11.15 10.36 -5.84
N LYS A 51 10.89 9.08 -5.61
CA LYS A 51 9.61 8.58 -5.09
C LYS A 51 9.76 7.99 -3.70
N ILE A 52 8.69 8.09 -2.94
CA ILE A 52 8.48 7.41 -1.67
C ILE A 52 7.46 6.27 -1.86
N PRO A 53 7.50 5.26 -0.98
CA PRO A 53 8.37 5.06 0.19
C PRO A 53 9.78 4.59 -0.15
N VAL A 54 10.70 4.79 0.82
CA VAL A 54 11.96 4.06 0.92
C VAL A 54 12.02 3.43 2.30
N LEU A 55 12.44 2.17 2.38
CA LEU A 55 12.73 1.47 3.61
C LEU A 55 14.26 1.36 3.77
N VAL A 56 14.79 1.85 4.89
CA VAL A 56 16.18 1.61 5.28
C VAL A 56 16.19 0.49 6.31
N CYS A 57 16.88 -0.60 5.99
CA CYS A 57 16.99 -1.77 6.84
C CYS A 57 18.04 -1.55 7.96
N PRO A 58 17.99 -2.34 9.06
CA PRO A 58 18.95 -2.23 10.16
C PRO A 58 20.43 -2.43 9.75
N ASP A 59 20.67 -3.17 8.67
CA ASP A 59 22.01 -3.40 8.09
C ASP A 59 22.47 -2.26 7.17
N GLY A 60 21.60 -1.28 6.91
CA GLY A 60 21.88 -0.12 6.04
C GLY A 60 21.44 -0.31 4.60
N GLN A 61 20.92 -1.49 4.20
CA GLN A 61 20.33 -1.66 2.88
C GLN A 61 19.13 -0.74 2.70
N THR A 62 18.99 -0.13 1.54
CA THR A 62 17.83 0.68 1.16
C THR A 62 16.97 -0.07 0.14
N ILE A 63 15.67 -0.05 0.33
CA ILE A 63 14.68 -0.70 -0.56
C ILE A 63 13.65 0.36 -0.94
N PHE A 64 13.45 0.55 -2.22
CA PHE A 64 12.34 1.34 -2.78
C PHE A 64 11.39 0.43 -3.56
N GLU A 65 10.25 0.94 -4.04
CA GLU A 65 9.09 0.22 -4.56
C GLU A 65 8.30 -0.49 -3.45
N THR A 66 7.01 -0.19 -3.37
CA THR A 66 6.12 -0.76 -2.33
C THR A 66 6.07 -2.28 -2.35
N VAL A 67 6.07 -2.88 -3.55
CA VAL A 67 6.06 -4.34 -3.71
C VAL A 67 7.34 -4.96 -3.15
N ALA A 68 8.51 -4.37 -3.44
CA ALA A 68 9.79 -4.86 -2.92
C ALA A 68 9.88 -4.73 -1.40
N ILE A 69 9.38 -3.61 -0.84
CA ILE A 69 9.30 -3.39 0.61
C ILE A 69 8.41 -4.44 1.27
N VAL A 70 7.20 -4.67 0.73
CA VAL A 70 6.27 -5.67 1.24
C VAL A 70 6.89 -7.06 1.18
N THR A 71 7.52 -7.43 0.06
CA THR A 71 8.19 -8.72 -0.11
C THR A 71 9.30 -8.91 0.92
N HIS A 72 10.17 -7.90 1.09
CA HIS A 72 11.22 -7.96 2.11
C HIS A 72 10.66 -8.17 3.51
N LEU A 73 9.61 -7.43 3.88
CA LEU A 73 9.00 -7.54 5.21
C LEU A 73 8.32 -8.90 5.43
N ILE A 74 7.68 -9.47 4.41
CA ILE A 74 7.11 -10.83 4.47
C ILE A 74 8.20 -11.89 4.70
N GLU A 75 9.34 -11.77 4.03
CA GLU A 75 10.46 -12.73 4.18
C GLU A 75 11.13 -12.60 5.56
N LYS A 76 11.18 -11.40 6.13
CA LYS A 76 11.73 -11.16 7.48
C LYS A 76 10.76 -11.51 8.60
N PHE A 77 9.46 -11.35 8.37
CA PHE A 77 8.38 -11.52 9.35
C PHE A 77 7.31 -12.47 8.82
N PRO A 78 7.53 -13.80 8.87
CA PRO A 78 6.66 -14.78 8.23
C PRO A 78 5.20 -14.75 8.68
N GLN A 79 4.89 -14.19 9.87
CA GLN A 79 3.52 -14.02 10.36
C GLN A 79 2.67 -13.07 9.52
N LEU A 80 3.28 -12.28 8.62
CA LEU A 80 2.59 -11.34 7.72
C LEU A 80 2.01 -12.02 6.46
N ALA A 81 2.23 -13.34 6.30
CA ALA A 81 1.83 -14.03 5.09
C ALA A 81 1.58 -15.52 5.34
N PRO A 82 0.86 -16.24 4.45
CA PRO A 82 0.79 -17.69 4.48
C PRO A 82 2.18 -18.34 4.42
N HIS A 83 2.31 -19.52 4.98
CA HIS A 83 3.57 -20.27 4.92
C HIS A 83 4.04 -20.43 3.47
N SER A 84 5.37 -20.43 3.25
CA SER A 84 5.96 -20.44 1.90
C SER A 84 5.57 -21.65 1.06
N SER A 85 5.26 -22.80 1.68
CA SER A 85 4.78 -24.02 1.01
C SER A 85 3.25 -24.04 0.80
N SER A 86 2.50 -23.06 1.28
CA SER A 86 1.06 -23.00 1.10
C SER A 86 0.69 -22.57 -0.33
N SER A 87 -0.33 -23.20 -0.92
CA SER A 87 -0.90 -22.76 -2.19
C SER A 87 -1.43 -21.32 -2.15
N GLN A 88 -1.81 -20.82 -0.96
CA GLN A 88 -2.20 -19.42 -0.76
C GLN A 88 -1.05 -18.41 -1.00
N ARG A 89 0.22 -18.90 -1.00
CA ARG A 89 1.36 -18.03 -1.32
C ARG A 89 1.31 -17.50 -2.75
N ASN A 90 0.83 -18.30 -3.70
CA ASN A 90 0.63 -17.83 -5.08
C ASN A 90 -0.46 -16.78 -5.18
N LEU A 91 -1.55 -16.92 -4.42
CA LEU A 91 -2.62 -15.92 -4.35
C LEU A 91 -2.13 -14.62 -3.70
N LEU A 92 -1.29 -14.71 -2.66
CA LEU A 92 -0.66 -13.53 -2.06
C LEU A 92 0.11 -12.71 -3.09
N TRP A 93 0.97 -13.36 -3.89
CA TRP A 93 1.73 -12.69 -4.94
C TRP A 93 0.83 -12.12 -6.04
N GLN A 94 -0.22 -12.86 -6.42
CA GLN A 94 -1.21 -12.39 -7.39
C GLN A 94 -1.90 -11.12 -6.90
N TYR A 95 -2.39 -11.10 -5.66
CA TYR A 95 -3.04 -9.92 -5.10
C TYR A 95 -2.07 -8.77 -4.89
N LEU A 96 -0.85 -9.05 -4.42
CA LEU A 96 0.18 -8.01 -4.28
C LEU A 96 0.46 -7.31 -5.60
N ALA A 97 0.66 -8.08 -6.67
CA ALA A 97 0.87 -7.56 -8.02
C ALA A 97 -0.35 -6.78 -8.51
N MET A 98 -1.57 -7.34 -8.37
CA MET A 98 -2.80 -6.70 -8.82
C MET A 98 -3.06 -5.37 -8.09
N ILE A 99 -2.91 -5.33 -6.77
CA ILE A 99 -3.08 -4.09 -6.00
C ILE A 99 -2.08 -3.03 -6.48
N ALA A 100 -0.82 -3.40 -6.69
CA ALA A 100 0.22 -2.48 -7.14
C ALA A 100 -0.03 -1.93 -8.55
N THR A 101 -0.37 -2.79 -9.51
CA THR A 101 -0.42 -2.42 -10.92
C THR A 101 -1.78 -1.90 -11.37
N SER A 102 -2.87 -2.44 -10.81
CA SER A 102 -4.23 -2.07 -11.22
C SER A 102 -4.83 -0.99 -10.32
N ILE A 103 -4.62 -1.08 -9.00
CA ILE A 103 -5.24 -0.13 -8.06
C ILE A 103 -4.29 1.03 -7.78
N TYR A 104 -3.11 0.78 -7.22
CA TYR A 104 -2.14 1.82 -6.85
C TYR A 104 -1.73 2.65 -8.08
N ALA A 105 -1.25 1.98 -9.13
CA ALA A 105 -0.89 2.66 -10.36
C ALA A 105 -2.11 3.29 -11.06
N GLY A 106 -3.30 2.75 -10.86
CA GLY A 106 -4.56 3.35 -11.31
C GLY A 106 -4.83 4.71 -10.67
N TYR A 107 -4.62 4.84 -9.34
CA TYR A 107 -4.70 6.14 -8.67
C TYR A 107 -3.69 7.13 -9.22
N HIS A 108 -2.45 6.71 -9.45
CA HIS A 108 -1.44 7.58 -10.04
C HIS A 108 -1.84 8.09 -11.43
N ARG A 109 -2.35 7.21 -12.30
CA ARG A 109 -2.82 7.58 -13.63
C ARG A 109 -4.04 8.50 -13.58
N GLN A 110 -4.93 8.30 -12.60
CA GLN A 110 -6.11 9.15 -12.45
C GLN A 110 -5.76 10.55 -11.95
N PHE A 111 -5.00 10.64 -10.84
CA PHE A 111 -4.74 11.93 -10.19
C PHE A 111 -3.57 12.71 -10.79
N TYR A 112 -2.68 12.02 -11.51
CA TYR A 112 -1.52 12.61 -12.15
C TYR A 112 -1.49 12.29 -13.65
N SER A 113 -2.65 12.26 -14.30
CA SER A 113 -2.79 11.88 -15.70
C SER A 113 -1.91 12.69 -16.65
N HIS A 114 -1.64 13.97 -16.32
CA HIS A 114 -0.71 14.85 -17.03
C HIS A 114 0.73 14.33 -17.11
N ARG A 115 1.09 13.33 -16.29
CA ARG A 115 2.42 12.67 -16.32
C ARG A 115 2.45 11.49 -17.30
N TYR A 116 1.29 11.07 -17.78
CA TYR A 116 1.10 9.86 -18.60
C TYR A 116 0.60 10.16 -20.01
N ALA A 117 0.09 11.37 -20.24
CA ALA A 117 -0.47 11.76 -21.51
C ALA A 117 -0.35 13.27 -21.76
N PRO A 118 -0.35 13.71 -23.03
CA PRO A 118 -0.52 15.10 -23.42
C PRO A 118 -1.80 15.70 -22.82
N LYS A 119 -1.80 17.04 -22.67
CA LYS A 119 -2.87 17.75 -21.95
C LYS A 119 -4.27 17.52 -22.53
N ASP A 120 -4.36 17.42 -23.83
CA ASP A 120 -5.62 17.24 -24.59
C ASP A 120 -6.30 15.88 -24.37
N VAL A 121 -5.55 14.85 -23.99
CA VAL A 121 -6.07 13.49 -23.73
C VAL A 121 -5.87 13.02 -22.27
N ALA A 122 -5.24 13.83 -21.42
CA ALA A 122 -4.92 13.46 -20.05
C ALA A 122 -6.19 13.14 -19.22
N GLU A 123 -7.29 13.88 -19.43
CA GLU A 123 -8.54 13.63 -18.72
C GLU A 123 -9.12 12.25 -19.07
N ASP A 124 -9.05 11.84 -20.32
CA ASP A 124 -9.55 10.52 -20.76
C ASP A 124 -8.71 9.38 -20.17
N VAL A 125 -7.38 9.55 -20.11
CA VAL A 125 -6.50 8.61 -19.42
C VAL A 125 -6.90 8.47 -17.95
N GLY A 126 -7.21 9.58 -17.27
CA GLY A 126 -7.69 9.56 -15.89
C GLY A 126 -9.02 8.83 -15.72
N LYS A 127 -9.98 9.06 -16.62
CA LYS A 127 -11.28 8.37 -16.61
C LYS A 127 -11.14 6.86 -16.84
N LEU A 128 -10.32 6.45 -17.80
CA LEU A 128 -10.06 5.04 -18.08
C LEU A 128 -9.38 4.36 -16.89
N ALA A 129 -8.40 5.00 -16.27
CA ALA A 129 -7.74 4.48 -15.08
C ALA A 129 -8.70 4.31 -13.89
N ALA A 130 -9.65 5.22 -13.71
CA ALA A 130 -10.68 5.12 -12.69
C ALA A 130 -11.60 3.90 -12.95
N LYS A 131 -12.00 3.67 -14.20
CA LYS A 131 -12.83 2.53 -14.60
C LYS A 131 -12.11 1.19 -14.42
N ASP A 132 -10.83 1.12 -14.76
CA ASP A 132 -10.01 -0.09 -14.56
C ASP A 132 -9.89 -0.42 -13.07
N ARG A 133 -9.67 0.61 -12.23
CA ARG A 133 -9.62 0.45 -10.77
C ARG A 133 -10.96 -0.01 -10.19
N GLU A 134 -12.08 0.54 -10.66
CA GLU A 134 -13.42 0.08 -10.28
C GLU A 134 -13.61 -1.42 -10.61
N THR A 135 -13.15 -1.86 -11.77
CA THR A 135 -13.19 -3.28 -12.15
C THR A 135 -12.36 -4.14 -11.20
N ALA A 136 -11.17 -3.67 -10.81
CA ALA A 136 -10.34 -4.36 -9.84
C ALA A 136 -11.01 -4.46 -8.46
N TYR A 137 -11.67 -3.41 -7.98
CA TYR A 137 -12.41 -3.44 -6.72
C TYR A 137 -13.63 -4.37 -6.78
N LYS A 138 -14.36 -4.40 -7.90
CA LYS A 138 -15.46 -5.37 -8.09
C LYS A 138 -14.96 -6.80 -8.00
N TYR A 139 -13.83 -7.11 -8.61
CA TYR A 139 -13.22 -8.43 -8.49
C TYR A 139 -12.80 -8.73 -7.05
N ILE A 140 -12.09 -7.82 -6.38
CA ILE A 140 -11.69 -7.96 -4.98
C ILE A 140 -12.89 -8.22 -4.07
N ASN A 141 -13.99 -7.48 -4.25
CA ASN A 141 -15.22 -7.66 -3.47
C ASN A 141 -15.75 -9.10 -3.52
N THR A 142 -15.57 -9.80 -4.65
CA THR A 142 -15.97 -11.22 -4.78
C THR A 142 -15.02 -12.20 -4.06
N LYS A 143 -13.84 -11.76 -3.64
CA LYS A 143 -12.79 -12.61 -3.05
C LYS A 143 -12.64 -12.44 -1.54
N LEU A 144 -13.06 -11.30 -1.00
CA LEU A 144 -12.98 -11.01 0.44
C LEU A 144 -13.93 -11.90 1.26
N ASN A 145 -13.34 -12.61 2.29
CA ASN A 145 -14.13 -13.41 3.25
C ASN A 145 -13.29 -13.82 4.49
N PRO A 146 -13.15 -13.04 5.55
CA PRO A 146 -13.25 -11.58 5.60
C PRO A 146 -12.06 -10.88 4.95
N TYR A 147 -10.94 -11.59 4.71
CA TYR A 147 -9.71 -11.10 4.10
C TYR A 147 -9.46 -11.76 2.74
N LEU A 148 -8.49 -11.24 1.99
CA LEU A 148 -8.18 -11.72 0.63
C LEU A 148 -7.72 -13.18 0.56
N LEU A 149 -7.08 -13.66 1.64
CA LEU A 149 -6.58 -15.03 1.74
C LEU A 149 -7.40 -15.91 2.71
N GLY A 150 -8.62 -15.52 3.02
CA GLY A 150 -9.53 -16.23 3.91
C GLY A 150 -9.63 -15.59 5.30
N GLU A 151 -9.56 -16.38 6.35
CA GLU A 151 -9.83 -15.90 7.73
C GLU A 151 -8.65 -15.14 8.36
N ASN A 152 -7.44 -15.38 7.90
CA ASN A 152 -6.24 -14.78 8.47
C ASN A 152 -5.79 -13.58 7.65
N LYS A 153 -5.65 -12.44 8.33
CA LYS A 153 -5.12 -11.21 7.77
C LYS A 153 -3.65 -11.37 7.38
N SER A 154 -3.26 -10.75 6.28
CA SER A 154 -1.92 -10.83 5.70
C SER A 154 -1.46 -9.46 5.15
N ALA A 155 -0.23 -9.39 4.67
CA ALA A 155 0.34 -8.16 4.12
C ALA A 155 -0.49 -7.56 2.96
N VAL A 156 -1.15 -8.38 2.14
CA VAL A 156 -1.98 -7.88 1.03
C VAL A 156 -3.24 -7.18 1.51
N ASP A 157 -3.75 -7.54 2.70
CA ASP A 157 -4.91 -6.87 3.31
C ASP A 157 -4.54 -5.46 3.78
N TYR A 158 -3.39 -5.29 4.42
CA TYR A 158 -2.86 -3.97 4.77
C TYR A 158 -2.61 -3.11 3.53
N TYR A 159 -2.10 -3.72 2.45
CA TYR A 159 -1.86 -3.00 1.20
C TYR A 159 -3.17 -2.57 0.54
N LEU A 160 -4.14 -3.47 0.46
CA LEU A 160 -5.49 -3.15 -0.03
C LEU A 160 -6.10 -2.01 0.79
N TYR A 161 -6.09 -2.13 2.13
CA TYR A 161 -6.65 -1.10 2.99
C TYR A 161 -5.97 0.26 2.78
N MET A 162 -4.65 0.30 2.68
CA MET A 162 -3.92 1.54 2.41
C MET A 162 -4.43 2.24 1.14
N VAL A 163 -4.57 1.50 0.03
CA VAL A 163 -4.99 2.12 -1.23
C VAL A 163 -6.47 2.52 -1.25
N THR A 164 -7.34 1.84 -0.51
CA THR A 164 -8.75 2.25 -0.39
C THR A 164 -8.90 3.63 0.25
N ARG A 165 -7.98 4.03 1.12
CA ARG A 165 -7.99 5.34 1.77
C ARG A 165 -7.78 6.53 0.82
N TRP A 166 -7.37 6.27 -0.40
CA TRP A 166 -7.18 7.31 -1.44
C TRP A 166 -8.40 7.47 -2.35
N ASP A 167 -9.40 6.60 -2.19
CA ASP A 167 -10.58 6.69 -3.04
C ASP A 167 -11.44 7.89 -2.63
N PRO A 168 -11.72 8.84 -3.55
CA PRO A 168 -12.56 9.99 -3.27
C PRO A 168 -14.02 9.59 -3.02
N SER A 169 -14.40 8.39 -3.44
CA SER A 169 -15.72 7.80 -3.23
C SER A 169 -15.71 6.70 -2.16
N ILE A 170 -14.79 6.80 -1.17
CA ILE A 170 -14.64 5.80 -0.10
C ILE A 170 -15.97 5.47 0.57
N ASP A 171 -16.86 6.46 0.75
CA ASP A 171 -18.17 6.25 1.36
C ASP A 171 -19.08 5.37 0.49
N ASN A 172 -18.90 5.36 -0.83
CA ASN A 172 -19.60 4.45 -1.72
C ASN A 172 -19.03 3.01 -1.63
N LEU A 173 -17.75 2.88 -1.25
CA LEU A 173 -17.12 1.60 -0.99
C LEU A 173 -17.49 1.03 0.39
N LEU A 174 -17.99 1.87 1.29
CA LEU A 174 -18.41 1.50 2.66
C LEU A 174 -19.85 0.98 2.72
N ASN A 175 -20.44 0.54 1.60
CA ASN A 175 -21.75 -0.08 1.65
C ASN A 175 -21.67 -1.37 2.49
N ASP A 176 -22.31 -1.36 3.66
CA ASP A 176 -22.29 -2.47 4.64
C ASP A 176 -22.74 -3.84 4.09
N LYS A 177 -23.39 -3.83 2.93
CA LYS A 177 -23.81 -5.06 2.25
C LYS A 177 -22.66 -5.71 1.46
N ASP A 178 -21.63 -4.96 1.11
CA ASP A 178 -20.52 -5.41 0.30
C ASP A 178 -19.38 -5.93 1.18
N ASN A 179 -18.69 -6.99 0.71
CA ASN A 179 -17.53 -7.55 1.42
C ASN A 179 -16.39 -6.53 1.55
N LEU A 180 -16.22 -5.66 0.57
CA LEU A 180 -15.21 -4.60 0.61
C LEU A 180 -15.51 -3.58 1.73
N GLY A 181 -16.75 -3.16 1.90
CA GLY A 181 -17.15 -2.27 2.99
C GLY A 181 -16.93 -2.90 4.37
N LYS A 182 -17.31 -4.18 4.54
CA LYS A 182 -17.03 -4.94 5.77
C LYS A 182 -15.54 -5.06 6.03
N PHE A 183 -14.75 -5.38 5.00
CA PHE A 183 -13.30 -5.45 5.09
C PHE A 183 -12.70 -4.12 5.55
N ILE A 184 -13.08 -3.00 4.95
CA ILE A 184 -12.60 -1.67 5.34
C ILE A 184 -12.95 -1.38 6.81
N SER A 185 -14.16 -1.73 7.24
CA SER A 185 -14.60 -1.56 8.63
C SER A 185 -13.76 -2.42 9.58
N HIS A 186 -13.48 -3.68 9.26
CA HIS A 186 -12.59 -4.54 10.05
C HIS A 186 -11.17 -3.98 10.13
N MET A 187 -10.62 -3.49 9.01
CA MET A 187 -9.27 -2.93 8.98
C MET A 187 -9.15 -1.61 9.74
N LYS A 188 -10.22 -0.81 9.83
CA LYS A 188 -10.26 0.40 10.68
C LYS A 188 -10.10 0.06 12.17
N GLU A 189 -10.59 -1.10 12.59
CA GLU A 189 -10.51 -1.57 13.97
C GLU A 189 -9.20 -2.31 14.30
N ASP A 190 -8.35 -2.57 13.31
CA ASP A 190 -7.06 -3.22 13.51
C ASP A 190 -6.10 -2.37 14.33
N ASP A 191 -5.46 -2.97 15.34
CA ASP A 191 -4.59 -2.26 16.27
C ASP A 191 -3.36 -1.65 15.60
N ALA A 192 -2.75 -2.34 14.63
CA ALA A 192 -1.61 -1.81 13.90
C ALA A 192 -2.02 -0.62 13.02
N VAL A 193 -3.18 -0.71 12.38
CA VAL A 193 -3.77 0.38 11.59
C VAL A 193 -4.06 1.58 12.48
N LYS A 194 -4.79 1.40 13.58
CA LYS A 194 -5.12 2.47 14.55
C LYS A 194 -3.87 3.17 15.07
N LYS A 195 -2.87 2.39 15.48
CA LYS A 195 -1.62 2.92 16.02
C LYS A 195 -0.90 3.81 15.02
N VAL A 196 -0.73 3.33 13.78
CA VAL A 196 -0.05 4.09 12.72
C VAL A 196 -0.84 5.33 12.33
N LEU A 197 -2.16 5.21 12.13
CA LEU A 197 -2.98 6.37 11.74
C LEU A 197 -3.00 7.43 12.84
N SER A 198 -3.10 7.03 14.11
CA SER A 198 -3.05 7.96 15.25
C SER A 198 -1.71 8.70 15.33
N SER A 199 -0.59 8.05 15.02
CA SER A 199 0.73 8.71 15.01
C SER A 199 0.84 9.81 13.95
N HIS A 200 0.08 9.71 12.88
CA HIS A 200 -0.01 10.71 11.81
C HIS A 200 -1.21 11.66 11.95
N LYS A 201 -2.03 11.51 12.99
CA LYS A 201 -3.28 12.29 13.20
C LYS A 201 -4.24 12.15 11.99
N LEU A 202 -4.43 10.94 11.48
CA LEU A 202 -5.24 10.59 10.30
C LEU A 202 -6.55 9.91 10.70
#